data_9fe5d08ce12ac2edc9852b571c32f0e8
#
_entry.id   9fe5d08ce12ac2edc9852b571c32f0e8
#
_cell.length_a   1.000
_cell.length_b   1.000
_cell.length_c   1.000
_cell.angle_alpha   90.00
_cell.angle_beta   90.00
_cell.angle_gamma   90.00
#
_symmetry.space_group_name_H-M   'P 1'
#
loop_
_entity.id
_entity.type
_entity.pdbx_description
1 polymer ?
#
loop_
_entity_poly.entity_id
_entity_poly.type
_entity_poly.pdbx_seq_one_letter_code
_entity_poly.pdbx_strand_id
1 'polypeptide(L)'
;MKNANPLEIELKLALPKACLDRVERHPMLTEGAEALTLANTYFDTPDGALSRAGIALRLRRQGNHTLQTVKTKGQGGGGLSARQEWEWPVDGTLDLDALAALPPFESALDETLGRLAPVLATDFVRRRWLVEHQGSTIELVLDQGEIRAGEARATIQELELELKAGDAASLWALALALAEAIPLRPSESSKAARGNQLSRGEWPLPDAATPSQWLHRGLVALDAHLDSTDDSFQADAKSAFTALAVHPELDEALRPTAQALLDAFDTRDSDPHFGHAALALAHRLAIESALS
;
A
#
# COMPACT_ATOMS: atom_id res chain seq x y z
N MET A 1 21.50 -11.22 10.22
CA MET A 1 22.09 -10.97 8.90
C MET A 1 21.18 -9.98 8.19
N LYS A 2 21.71 -8.83 7.72
CA LYS A 2 20.96 -7.91 6.85
C LYS A 2 20.62 -8.67 5.58
N ASN A 3 19.36 -8.56 5.10
CA ASN A 3 18.95 -9.21 3.85
C ASN A 3 19.93 -8.89 2.72
N ALA A 4 20.43 -9.92 2.04
CA ALA A 4 21.40 -9.76 0.95
C ALA A 4 20.74 -9.17 -0.32
N ASN A 5 19.43 -9.17 -0.43
CA ASN A 5 18.66 -8.54 -1.49
C ASN A 5 17.53 -7.70 -0.88
N PRO A 6 17.74 -6.40 -0.71
CA PRO A 6 16.80 -5.53 -0.01
C PRO A 6 15.59 -5.11 -0.85
N LEU A 7 15.40 -5.63 -2.07
CA LEU A 7 14.30 -5.23 -2.95
C LEU A 7 13.02 -6.00 -2.59
N GLU A 8 12.03 -5.29 -2.09
CA GLU A 8 10.65 -5.75 -1.90
C GLU A 8 9.79 -5.27 -3.08
N ILE A 9 9.01 -6.19 -3.68
CA ILE A 9 8.02 -5.87 -4.71
C ILE A 9 6.67 -6.32 -4.19
N GLU A 10 5.76 -5.38 -3.98
CA GLU A 10 4.42 -5.64 -3.45
C GLU A 10 3.34 -4.92 -4.26
N LEU A 11 2.15 -5.51 -4.32
CA LEU A 11 0.93 -4.89 -4.79
C LEU A 11 -0.06 -4.79 -3.62
N LYS A 12 -0.48 -3.56 -3.30
CA LYS A 12 -1.39 -3.27 -2.21
C LYS A 12 -2.81 -3.01 -2.71
N LEU A 13 -3.78 -3.62 -2.03
CA LEU A 13 -5.19 -3.56 -2.36
C LEU A 13 -6.01 -3.18 -1.14
N ALA A 14 -6.85 -2.16 -1.28
CA ALA A 14 -7.88 -1.85 -0.28
C ALA A 14 -9.04 -2.83 -0.40
N LEU A 15 -9.61 -3.21 0.75
CA LEU A 15 -10.70 -4.16 0.87
C LEU A 15 -11.84 -3.55 1.70
N PRO A 16 -13.08 -3.45 1.20
CA PRO A 16 -14.23 -3.05 1.99
C PRO A 16 -14.52 -4.03 3.13
N LYS A 17 -14.87 -3.50 4.32
CA LYS A 17 -15.10 -4.31 5.52
C LYS A 17 -16.17 -5.39 5.32
N ALA A 18 -17.20 -5.10 4.56
CA ALA A 18 -18.29 -6.02 4.27
C ALA A 18 -17.87 -7.26 3.44
N CYS A 19 -16.63 -7.24 2.89
CA CYS A 19 -16.17 -8.27 1.94
C CYS A 19 -15.10 -9.20 2.52
N LEU A 20 -14.81 -9.14 3.82
CA LEU A 20 -13.85 -10.02 4.50
C LEU A 20 -14.18 -11.51 4.28
N ASP A 21 -15.45 -11.87 4.42
CA ASP A 21 -15.91 -13.25 4.20
C ASP A 21 -15.61 -13.77 2.80
N ARG A 22 -15.55 -12.89 1.79
CA ARG A 22 -15.23 -13.29 0.42
C ARG A 22 -13.76 -13.68 0.28
N VAL A 23 -12.87 -12.98 0.99
CA VAL A 23 -11.44 -13.36 1.04
C VAL A 23 -11.29 -14.73 1.71
N GLU A 24 -11.90 -14.90 2.88
CA GLU A 24 -11.77 -16.13 3.67
C GLU A 24 -12.33 -17.37 2.96
N ARG A 25 -13.31 -17.19 2.08
CA ARG A 25 -13.94 -18.28 1.32
C ARG A 25 -13.42 -18.40 -0.11
N HIS A 26 -12.46 -17.58 -0.50
CA HIS A 26 -11.95 -17.61 -1.87
C HIS A 26 -11.21 -18.93 -2.12
N PRO A 27 -11.50 -19.66 -3.22
CA PRO A 27 -10.92 -20.99 -3.47
C PRO A 27 -9.39 -21.03 -3.48
N MET A 28 -8.74 -19.93 -3.87
CA MET A 28 -7.27 -19.81 -3.87
C MET A 28 -6.67 -19.58 -2.47
N LEU A 29 -7.49 -19.32 -1.44
CA LEU A 29 -7.05 -18.91 -0.10
C LEU A 29 -7.59 -19.83 1.01
N THR A 30 -8.10 -21.01 0.66
CA THR A 30 -8.78 -21.92 1.60
C THR A 30 -7.83 -22.69 2.52
N GLU A 31 -6.55 -22.81 2.16
CA GLU A 31 -5.59 -23.60 2.93
C GLU A 31 -4.53 -22.70 3.60
N GLY A 32 -4.24 -22.99 4.87
CA GLY A 32 -2.97 -22.63 5.50
C GLY A 32 -2.77 -21.20 5.96
N ALA A 33 -3.83 -20.45 6.26
CA ALA A 33 -3.64 -19.10 6.82
C ALA A 33 -2.96 -19.17 8.20
N GLU A 34 -1.73 -18.66 8.29
CA GLU A 34 -1.09 -18.39 9.58
C GLU A 34 -1.59 -17.02 10.10
N ALA A 35 -2.05 -16.97 11.34
CA ALA A 35 -2.49 -15.72 11.97
C ALA A 35 -1.39 -15.18 12.89
N LEU A 36 -0.97 -13.93 12.67
CA LEU A 36 0.08 -13.26 13.42
C LEU A 36 -0.47 -11.94 14.01
N THR A 37 -0.29 -11.74 15.31
CA THR A 37 -0.57 -10.44 15.94
C THR A 37 0.70 -9.59 15.86
N LEU A 38 0.58 -8.43 15.21
CA LEU A 38 1.68 -7.51 14.95
C LEU A 38 1.40 -6.15 15.59
N ALA A 39 2.35 -5.67 16.39
CA ALA A 39 2.35 -4.32 16.95
C ALA A 39 3.58 -3.58 16.42
N ASN A 40 3.38 -2.45 15.76
CA ASN A 40 4.47 -1.65 15.22
C ASN A 40 4.46 -0.26 15.85
N THR A 41 5.65 0.23 16.18
CA THR A 41 5.90 1.62 16.54
C THR A 41 6.77 2.23 15.45
N TYR A 42 6.30 3.31 14.84
CA TYR A 42 7.06 4.06 13.85
C TYR A 42 7.77 5.24 14.48
N PHE A 43 8.96 5.52 13.98
CA PHE A 43 9.85 6.55 14.49
C PHE A 43 10.15 7.57 13.40
N ASP A 44 10.17 8.83 13.79
CA ASP A 44 10.62 9.96 12.97
C ASP A 44 11.13 11.08 13.90
N THR A 45 11.69 12.12 13.32
CA THR A 45 11.95 13.35 14.08
C THR A 45 10.66 14.15 14.28
N PRO A 46 10.60 15.06 15.27
CA PRO A 46 9.44 15.92 15.49
C PRO A 46 9.00 16.72 14.26
N ASP A 47 9.93 17.04 13.38
CA ASP A 47 9.68 17.75 12.13
C ASP A 47 9.48 16.83 10.92
N GLY A 48 9.49 15.49 11.10
CA GLY A 48 9.21 14.50 10.06
C GLY A 48 10.32 14.36 9.02
N ALA A 49 11.59 14.37 9.44
CA ALA A 49 12.73 14.30 8.50
C ALA A 49 12.76 12.99 7.72
N LEU A 50 12.45 11.84 8.35
CA LEU A 50 12.44 10.55 7.66
C LEU A 50 11.30 10.49 6.64
N SER A 51 10.09 10.90 7.03
CA SER A 51 8.93 10.88 6.13
C SER A 51 9.12 11.81 4.93
N ARG A 52 9.74 12.99 5.09
CA ARG A 52 10.12 13.87 3.97
C ARG A 52 11.15 13.24 3.03
N ALA A 53 12.07 12.44 3.59
CA ALA A 53 13.04 11.67 2.80
C ALA A 53 12.46 10.38 2.18
N GLY A 54 11.17 10.09 2.41
CA GLY A 54 10.52 8.88 1.93
C GLY A 54 10.99 7.62 2.66
N ILE A 55 11.42 7.74 3.91
CA ILE A 55 11.89 6.64 4.74
C ILE A 55 10.85 6.32 5.81
N ALA A 56 10.51 5.03 5.97
CA ALA A 56 9.74 4.53 7.10
C ALA A 56 10.64 3.67 7.98
N LEU A 57 10.76 4.05 9.25
CA LEU A 57 11.49 3.33 10.29
C LEU A 57 10.49 2.82 11.33
N ARG A 58 10.53 1.53 11.64
CA ARG A 58 9.67 0.95 12.67
C ARG A 58 10.37 -0.11 13.50
N LEU A 59 9.87 -0.29 14.71
CA LEU A 59 10.01 -1.51 15.50
C LEU A 59 8.72 -2.31 15.38
N ARG A 60 8.83 -3.58 14.97
CA ARG A 60 7.73 -4.53 14.87
C ARG A 60 7.87 -5.59 15.94
N ARG A 61 6.88 -5.68 16.82
CA ARG A 61 6.79 -6.75 17.80
C ARG A 61 5.87 -7.85 17.29
N GLN A 62 6.37 -9.09 17.34
CA GLN A 62 5.65 -10.31 17.02
C GLN A 62 5.93 -11.34 18.14
N GLY A 63 4.99 -11.54 19.04
CA GLY A 63 5.22 -12.34 20.24
C GLY A 63 6.38 -11.77 21.07
N ASN A 64 7.42 -12.59 21.27
CA ASN A 64 8.62 -12.23 22.04
C ASN A 64 9.76 -11.66 21.16
N HIS A 65 9.56 -11.53 19.86
CA HIS A 65 10.56 -11.02 18.94
C HIS A 65 10.25 -9.58 18.57
N THR A 66 11.30 -8.77 18.47
CA THR A 66 11.21 -7.41 17.92
C THR A 66 12.14 -7.31 16.72
N LEU A 67 11.60 -6.79 15.62
CA LEU A 67 12.35 -6.53 14.40
C LEU A 67 12.39 -5.02 14.16
N GLN A 68 13.55 -4.52 13.81
CA GLN A 68 13.71 -3.17 13.28
C GLN A 68 13.68 -3.23 11.77
N THR A 69 12.79 -2.42 11.16
CA THR A 69 12.60 -2.39 9.71
C THR A 69 12.80 -0.97 9.20
N VAL A 70 13.56 -0.84 8.11
CA VAL A 70 13.70 0.39 7.33
C VAL A 70 13.20 0.13 5.92
N LYS A 71 12.28 0.98 5.43
CA LYS A 71 11.79 0.95 4.05
C LYS A 71 12.01 2.31 3.40
N THR A 72 12.48 2.32 2.15
CA THR A 72 12.60 3.56 1.37
C THR A 72 11.33 3.85 0.58
N LYS A 73 11.28 5.03 -0.05
CA LYS A 73 10.23 5.37 -1.00
C LYS A 73 10.19 4.34 -2.14
N GLY A 74 9.01 3.81 -2.41
CA GLY A 74 8.78 2.89 -3.52
C GLY A 74 8.80 3.59 -4.88
N GLN A 75 9.11 2.81 -5.90
CA GLN A 75 8.87 3.14 -7.31
C GLN A 75 7.74 2.27 -7.82
N GLY A 76 6.86 2.83 -8.66
CA GLY A 76 5.69 2.14 -9.20
C GLY A 76 4.45 3.02 -9.15
N GLY A 77 3.28 2.41 -9.21
CA GLY A 77 1.98 3.07 -9.18
C GLY A 77 0.85 2.06 -9.34
N GLY A 78 -0.39 2.51 -9.17
CA GLY A 78 -1.54 1.62 -9.21
C GLY A 78 -1.55 0.58 -8.09
N GLY A 79 -0.97 0.91 -6.93
CA GLY A 79 -0.81 -0.01 -5.81
C GLY A 79 0.47 -0.85 -5.85
N LEU A 80 1.15 -0.96 -7.01
CA LEU A 80 2.44 -1.65 -7.11
C LEU A 80 3.57 -0.76 -6.59
N SER A 81 4.44 -1.32 -5.76
CA SER A 81 5.61 -0.66 -5.20
C SER A 81 6.81 -1.58 -5.21
N ALA A 82 7.93 -1.11 -5.76
CA ALA A 82 9.24 -1.73 -5.63
C ALA A 82 10.14 -0.82 -4.80
N ARG A 83 10.66 -1.30 -3.67
CA ARG A 83 11.44 -0.49 -2.74
C ARG A 83 12.50 -1.29 -2.00
N GLN A 84 13.49 -0.62 -1.48
CA GLN A 84 14.48 -1.24 -0.59
C GLN A 84 13.87 -1.42 0.81
N GLU A 85 14.08 -2.62 1.37
CA GLU A 85 13.73 -2.97 2.74
C GLU A 85 14.90 -3.66 3.43
N TRP A 86 15.22 -3.19 4.63
CA TRP A 86 16.15 -3.85 5.56
C TRP A 86 15.42 -4.19 6.83
N GLU A 87 15.59 -5.43 7.28
CA GLU A 87 14.99 -5.89 8.54
C GLU A 87 15.98 -6.75 9.32
N TRP A 88 16.05 -6.53 10.64
CA TRP A 88 16.90 -7.30 11.55
C TRP A 88 16.33 -7.34 12.97
N PRO A 89 16.65 -8.41 13.76
CA PRO A 89 16.21 -8.52 15.12
C PRO A 89 16.94 -7.50 16.04
N VAL A 90 16.17 -6.98 17.01
CA VAL A 90 16.64 -6.08 18.07
C VAL A 90 16.03 -6.48 19.42
N ASP A 91 16.56 -5.95 20.51
CA ASP A 91 16.11 -6.21 21.89
C ASP A 91 14.92 -5.34 22.36
N GLY A 92 14.23 -4.65 21.43
CA GLY A 92 13.09 -3.78 21.72
C GLY A 92 13.42 -2.30 21.70
N THR A 93 14.67 -1.93 21.46
CA THR A 93 15.14 -0.56 21.24
C THR A 93 15.70 -0.39 19.83
N LEU A 94 15.81 0.88 19.36
CA LEU A 94 16.43 1.15 18.07
C LEU A 94 17.94 0.85 18.11
N ASP A 95 18.39 0.09 17.13
CA ASP A 95 19.81 -0.11 16.83
C ASP A 95 20.29 1.05 15.92
N LEU A 96 20.74 2.14 16.55
CA LEU A 96 21.17 3.35 15.85
C LEU A 96 22.46 3.15 15.07
N ASP A 97 23.37 2.30 15.56
CA ASP A 97 24.63 2.00 14.87
C ASP A 97 24.37 1.25 13.56
N ALA A 98 23.45 0.28 13.58
CA ALA A 98 23.05 -0.42 12.37
C ALA A 98 22.28 0.50 11.40
N LEU A 99 21.48 1.46 11.91
CA LEU A 99 20.83 2.49 11.07
C LEU A 99 21.84 3.37 10.37
N ALA A 100 22.81 3.93 11.10
CA ALA A 100 23.86 4.81 10.56
C ALA A 100 24.65 4.16 9.43
N ALA A 101 24.77 2.82 9.44
CA ALA A 101 25.47 2.06 8.40
C ALA A 101 24.62 1.74 7.15
N LEU A 102 23.34 2.17 7.09
CA LEU A 102 22.50 1.96 5.91
C LEU A 102 22.61 3.12 4.92
N PRO A 103 22.62 2.85 3.60
CA PRO A 103 22.75 3.88 2.57
C PRO A 103 21.83 5.09 2.73
N PRO A 104 20.54 4.95 3.13
CA PRO A 104 19.67 6.10 3.33
C PRO A 104 20.13 7.07 4.45
N PHE A 105 21.04 6.64 5.34
CA PHE A 105 21.49 7.43 6.49
C PHE A 105 22.94 7.93 6.38
N GLU A 106 23.68 7.58 5.31
CA GLU A 106 25.13 7.82 5.19
C GLU A 106 25.58 9.28 5.12
N SER A 107 24.72 10.26 4.87
CA SER A 107 25.23 11.64 4.68
C SER A 107 24.34 12.78 5.14
N ALA A 108 23.02 12.62 5.12
CA ALA A 108 22.10 13.74 5.39
C ALA A 108 21.29 13.57 6.68
N LEU A 109 21.30 12.37 7.24
CA LEU A 109 20.42 11.98 8.35
C LEU A 109 21.18 11.61 9.65
N ASP A 110 22.48 11.80 9.72
CA ASP A 110 23.27 11.45 10.90
C ASP A 110 22.82 12.26 12.14
N GLU A 111 22.63 13.57 12.00
CA GLU A 111 22.07 14.42 13.07
C GLU A 111 20.61 14.07 13.39
N THR A 112 19.92 13.36 12.49
CA THR A 112 18.53 12.93 12.63
C THR A 112 18.39 11.79 13.64
N LEU A 113 19.37 10.88 13.70
CA LEU A 113 19.29 9.68 14.55
C LEU A 113 19.11 10.00 16.03
N GLY A 114 19.79 11.04 16.53
CA GLY A 114 19.65 11.50 17.92
C GLY A 114 18.32 12.16 18.28
N ARG A 115 17.46 12.45 17.28
CA ARG A 115 16.17 13.12 17.44
C ARG A 115 14.97 12.21 17.19
N LEU A 116 15.20 10.93 16.90
CA LEU A 116 14.14 9.95 16.61
C LEU A 116 13.28 9.73 17.86
N ALA A 117 11.97 9.82 17.65
CA ALA A 117 10.95 9.56 18.67
C ALA A 117 9.78 8.79 18.09
N PRO A 118 9.00 8.04 18.88
CA PRO A 118 7.78 7.42 18.43
C PRO A 118 6.77 8.47 17.93
N VAL A 119 6.22 8.28 16.72
CA VAL A 119 5.28 9.23 16.10
C VAL A 119 3.90 8.64 15.85
N LEU A 120 3.84 7.33 15.53
CA LEU A 120 2.59 6.62 15.31
C LEU A 120 2.76 5.11 15.59
N ALA A 121 1.65 4.43 15.79
CA ALA A 121 1.62 2.99 15.98
C ALA A 121 0.60 2.32 15.06
N THR A 122 0.82 1.03 14.74
CA THR A 122 -0.16 0.20 14.08
C THR A 122 -0.26 -1.14 14.80
N ASP A 123 -1.49 -1.53 15.16
CA ASP A 123 -1.78 -2.81 15.78
C ASP A 123 -2.77 -3.56 14.91
N PHE A 124 -2.39 -4.74 14.44
CA PHE A 124 -3.24 -5.50 13.55
C PHE A 124 -2.96 -7.01 13.63
N VAL A 125 -3.94 -7.80 13.21
CA VAL A 125 -3.79 -9.21 12.92
C VAL A 125 -3.52 -9.36 11.42
N ARG A 126 -2.46 -10.08 11.10
CA ARG A 126 -2.08 -10.47 9.75
C ARG A 126 -2.44 -11.94 9.55
N ARG A 127 -3.22 -12.25 8.52
CA ARG A 127 -3.37 -13.61 8.00
C ARG A 127 -2.51 -13.73 6.76
N ARG A 128 -1.75 -14.81 6.65
CA ARG A 128 -0.74 -15.01 5.61
C ARG A 128 -0.96 -16.33 4.88
N TRP A 129 -0.93 -16.26 3.55
CA TRP A 129 -0.93 -17.41 2.64
C TRP A 129 0.29 -17.34 1.74
N LEU A 130 0.80 -18.50 1.34
CA LEU A 130 1.77 -18.62 0.27
C LEU A 130 1.05 -19.19 -0.95
N VAL A 131 0.99 -18.43 -2.03
CA VAL A 131 0.22 -18.76 -3.24
C VAL A 131 1.17 -18.97 -4.41
N GLU A 132 1.06 -20.12 -5.06
CA GLU A 132 1.73 -20.37 -6.34
C GLU A 132 0.80 -19.91 -7.47
N HIS A 133 1.24 -18.93 -8.27
CA HIS A 133 0.45 -18.38 -9.37
C HIS A 133 1.31 -18.05 -10.57
N GLN A 134 0.99 -18.62 -11.74
CA GLN A 134 1.71 -18.41 -13.01
C GLN A 134 3.24 -18.60 -12.89
N GLY A 135 3.68 -19.62 -12.16
CA GLY A 135 5.09 -19.93 -11.96
C GLY A 135 5.83 -19.01 -11.00
N SER A 136 5.10 -18.18 -10.25
CA SER A 136 5.65 -17.30 -9.21
C SER A 136 5.11 -17.67 -7.85
N THR A 137 5.94 -17.50 -6.83
CA THR A 137 5.57 -17.66 -5.42
C THR A 137 5.24 -16.28 -4.84
N ILE A 138 4.01 -16.09 -4.38
CA ILE A 138 3.49 -14.83 -3.85
C ILE A 138 3.05 -15.02 -2.40
N GLU A 139 3.55 -14.19 -1.50
CA GLU A 139 3.00 -14.08 -0.16
C GLU A 139 1.80 -13.13 -0.21
N LEU A 140 0.60 -13.65 0.05
CA LEU A 140 -0.61 -12.86 0.19
C LEU A 140 -0.91 -12.68 1.66
N VAL A 141 -1.13 -11.45 2.09
CA VAL A 141 -1.49 -11.14 3.47
C VAL A 141 -2.75 -10.30 3.54
N LEU A 142 -3.60 -10.60 4.53
CA LEU A 142 -4.76 -9.80 4.93
C LEU A 142 -4.45 -9.16 6.28
N ASP A 143 -4.35 -7.84 6.30
CA ASP A 143 -4.11 -7.05 7.51
C ASP A 143 -5.41 -6.42 8.00
N GLN A 144 -5.74 -6.64 9.28
CA GLN A 144 -6.92 -6.12 9.95
C GLN A 144 -6.58 -5.53 11.31
N GLY A 145 -6.84 -4.23 11.50
CA GLY A 145 -6.51 -3.54 12.75
C GLY A 145 -6.67 -2.04 12.65
N GLU A 146 -5.77 -1.33 13.30
CA GLU A 146 -5.84 0.14 13.35
C GLU A 146 -4.46 0.81 13.24
N ILE A 147 -4.47 2.03 12.73
CA ILE A 147 -3.40 3.02 12.83
C ILE A 147 -3.76 3.99 13.94
N ARG A 148 -2.79 4.31 14.79
CA ARG A 148 -2.93 5.33 15.86
C ARG A 148 -1.88 6.40 15.71
N ALA A 149 -2.31 7.67 15.66
CA ALA A 149 -1.44 8.83 15.62
C ALA A 149 -1.97 9.89 16.60
N GLY A 150 -1.38 9.97 17.79
CA GLY A 150 -1.96 10.72 18.90
C GLY A 150 -3.35 10.20 19.28
N GLU A 151 -4.36 11.07 19.27
CA GLU A 151 -5.76 10.73 19.52
C GLU A 151 -6.50 10.22 18.28
N ALA A 152 -5.93 10.46 17.09
CA ALA A 152 -6.56 10.06 15.83
C ALA A 152 -6.39 8.56 15.54
N ARG A 153 -7.38 7.97 14.88
CA ARG A 153 -7.44 6.54 14.55
C ARG A 153 -7.90 6.34 13.11
N ALA A 154 -7.32 5.35 12.42
CA ALA A 154 -7.79 4.88 11.12
C ALA A 154 -7.78 3.35 11.07
N THR A 155 -8.72 2.77 10.35
CA THR A 155 -8.84 1.31 10.21
C THR A 155 -7.80 0.78 9.21
N ILE A 156 -7.13 -0.31 9.55
CA ILE A 156 -6.36 -1.12 8.62
C ILE A 156 -7.27 -2.24 8.12
N GLN A 157 -7.45 -2.31 6.81
CA GLN A 157 -8.12 -3.42 6.14
C GLN A 157 -7.68 -3.47 4.69
N GLU A 158 -6.65 -4.26 4.45
CA GLU A 158 -5.99 -4.32 3.15
C GLU A 158 -5.43 -5.71 2.88
N LEU A 159 -5.32 -6.04 1.60
CA LEU A 159 -4.52 -7.15 1.10
C LEU A 159 -3.19 -6.60 0.56
N GLU A 160 -2.10 -7.31 0.84
CA GLU A 160 -0.80 -7.07 0.23
C GLU A 160 -0.37 -8.37 -0.47
N LEU A 161 0.08 -8.27 -1.71
CA LEU A 161 0.64 -9.35 -2.49
C LEU A 161 2.12 -9.06 -2.66
N GLU A 162 2.99 -9.82 -2.00
CA GLU A 162 4.43 -9.65 -2.07
C GLU A 162 5.07 -10.75 -2.91
N LEU A 163 5.88 -10.38 -3.89
CA LEU A 163 6.61 -11.32 -4.72
C LEU A 163 7.77 -11.93 -3.94
N LYS A 164 7.74 -13.24 -3.71
CA LYS A 164 8.85 -13.97 -3.08
C LYS A 164 9.79 -14.58 -4.13
N ALA A 165 9.26 -15.04 -5.26
CA ALA A 165 10.02 -15.54 -6.40
C ALA A 165 9.21 -15.45 -7.68
N GLY A 166 9.88 -15.27 -8.82
CA GLY A 166 9.25 -15.23 -10.14
C GLY A 166 9.13 -13.85 -10.74
N ASP A 167 8.04 -13.57 -11.45
CA ASP A 167 7.80 -12.36 -12.22
C ASP A 167 6.77 -11.44 -11.53
N ALA A 168 7.06 -10.14 -11.46
CA ALA A 168 6.16 -9.14 -10.90
C ALA A 168 4.81 -9.03 -11.63
N ALA A 169 4.74 -9.39 -12.92
CA ALA A 169 3.48 -9.45 -13.67
C ALA A 169 2.46 -10.42 -13.05
N SER A 170 2.92 -11.46 -12.34
CA SER A 170 2.07 -12.41 -11.65
C SER A 170 1.28 -11.81 -10.48
N LEU A 171 1.77 -10.71 -9.88
CA LEU A 171 1.04 -9.96 -8.85
C LEU A 171 -0.25 -9.36 -9.43
N TRP A 172 -0.15 -8.75 -10.62
CA TRP A 172 -1.31 -8.21 -11.32
C TRP A 172 -2.30 -9.30 -11.73
N ALA A 173 -1.78 -10.42 -12.25
CA ALA A 173 -2.61 -11.55 -12.65
C ALA A 173 -3.39 -12.14 -11.45
N LEU A 174 -2.73 -12.31 -10.31
CA LEU A 174 -3.38 -12.78 -9.08
C LEU A 174 -4.40 -11.75 -8.56
N ALA A 175 -4.06 -10.47 -8.54
CA ALA A 175 -4.97 -9.41 -8.09
C ALA A 175 -6.23 -9.34 -8.96
N LEU A 176 -6.10 -9.44 -10.28
CA LEU A 176 -7.24 -9.48 -11.21
C LEU A 176 -8.11 -10.70 -10.98
N ALA A 177 -7.51 -11.89 -10.80
CA ALA A 177 -8.26 -13.12 -10.49
C ALA A 177 -9.04 -13.01 -9.16
N LEU A 178 -8.46 -12.41 -8.13
CA LEU A 178 -9.16 -12.15 -6.86
C LEU A 178 -10.28 -11.12 -7.04
N ALA A 179 -10.06 -10.09 -7.86
CA ALA A 179 -11.02 -9.02 -8.12
C ALA A 179 -12.21 -9.45 -8.98
N GLU A 180 -12.24 -10.67 -9.52
CA GLU A 180 -13.45 -11.24 -10.16
C GLU A 180 -14.59 -11.47 -9.15
N ALA A 181 -14.24 -11.78 -7.90
CA ALA A 181 -15.21 -12.14 -6.85
C ALA A 181 -15.24 -11.17 -5.68
N ILE A 182 -14.13 -10.42 -5.46
CA ILE A 182 -13.94 -9.56 -4.30
C ILE A 182 -13.80 -8.11 -4.78
N PRO A 183 -14.53 -7.13 -4.22
CA PRO A 183 -14.40 -5.72 -4.58
C PRO A 183 -13.10 -5.12 -4.02
N LEU A 184 -11.97 -5.58 -4.55
CA LEU A 184 -10.63 -5.09 -4.26
C LEU A 184 -10.31 -3.92 -5.19
N ARG A 185 -9.64 -2.90 -4.69
CA ARG A 185 -9.08 -1.84 -5.53
C ARG A 185 -7.61 -1.59 -5.20
N PRO A 186 -6.80 -1.07 -6.13
CA PRO A 186 -5.48 -0.59 -5.79
C PRO A 186 -5.51 0.42 -4.63
N SER A 187 -4.52 0.36 -3.73
CA SER A 187 -4.30 1.34 -2.66
C SER A 187 -2.90 1.92 -2.78
N GLU A 188 -2.81 3.25 -2.76
CA GLU A 188 -1.56 3.96 -3.03
C GLU A 188 -0.77 4.28 -1.75
N SER A 189 -1.44 4.23 -0.60
CA SER A 189 -0.88 4.70 0.65
C SER A 189 -0.36 3.57 1.54
N SER A 190 0.88 3.67 2.01
CA SER A 190 1.41 2.77 3.03
C SER A 190 0.84 3.10 4.42
N LYS A 191 0.83 2.13 5.35
CA LYS A 191 0.44 2.35 6.76
C LYS A 191 1.18 3.52 7.41
N ALA A 192 2.48 3.70 7.08
CA ALA A 192 3.29 4.82 7.57
C ALA A 192 2.82 6.16 6.99
N ALA A 193 2.56 6.24 5.68
CA ALA A 193 2.05 7.45 5.03
C ALA A 193 0.67 7.83 5.56
N ARG A 194 -0.25 6.87 5.67
CA ARG A 194 -1.58 7.06 6.27
C ARG A 194 -1.50 7.59 7.71
N GLY A 195 -0.62 7.01 8.53
CA GLY A 195 -0.41 7.48 9.90
C GLY A 195 0.15 8.90 9.98
N ASN A 196 1.04 9.28 9.07
CA ASN A 196 1.57 10.64 8.99
C ASN A 196 0.50 11.65 8.55
N GLN A 197 -0.34 11.30 7.57
CA GLN A 197 -1.48 12.12 7.14
C GLN A 197 -2.50 12.29 8.27
N LEU A 198 -2.83 11.19 8.94
CA LEU A 198 -3.73 11.17 10.09
C LEU A 198 -3.23 12.06 11.24
N SER A 199 -1.92 12.02 11.54
CA SER A 199 -1.28 12.87 12.56
C SER A 199 -1.38 14.36 12.24
N ARG A 200 -1.36 14.73 10.96
CA ARG A 200 -1.45 16.12 10.49
C ARG A 200 -2.88 16.58 10.26
N GLY A 201 -3.82 15.64 10.08
CA GLY A 201 -5.18 15.96 9.64
C GLY A 201 -5.22 16.48 8.19
N GLU A 202 -4.24 16.08 7.36
CA GLU A 202 -4.06 16.59 5.99
C GLU A 202 -3.87 15.43 5.01
N TRP A 203 -4.65 15.43 3.94
CA TRP A 203 -4.61 14.43 2.85
C TRP A 203 -4.43 15.13 1.51
N PRO A 204 -3.22 15.59 1.17
CA PRO A 204 -2.97 16.29 -0.08
C PRO A 204 -3.16 15.36 -1.28
N LEU A 205 -3.91 15.82 -2.28
CA LEU A 205 -4.07 15.11 -3.53
C LEU A 205 -2.96 15.49 -4.52
N PRO A 206 -2.35 14.52 -5.23
CA PRO A 206 -1.34 14.81 -6.23
C PRO A 206 -1.93 15.58 -7.43
N ASP A 207 -1.11 16.41 -8.07
CA ASP A 207 -1.45 16.97 -9.37
C ASP A 207 -1.53 15.87 -10.43
N ALA A 208 -2.35 16.07 -11.47
CA ALA A 208 -2.54 15.12 -12.55
C ALA A 208 -2.61 15.81 -13.90
N ALA A 209 -1.83 15.28 -14.87
CA ALA A 209 -1.77 15.77 -16.25
C ALA A 209 -1.83 14.62 -17.28
N THR A 210 -1.53 13.38 -16.89
CA THR A 210 -1.55 12.20 -17.76
C THR A 210 -2.62 11.20 -17.31
N PRO A 211 -3.03 10.24 -18.15
CA PRO A 211 -4.00 9.20 -17.74
C PRO A 211 -3.58 8.46 -16.47
N SER A 212 -2.32 8.06 -16.36
CA SER A 212 -1.78 7.39 -15.18
C SER A 212 -1.88 8.27 -13.92
N GLN A 213 -1.59 9.57 -14.02
CA GLN A 213 -1.69 10.50 -12.90
C GLN A 213 -3.14 10.76 -12.49
N TRP A 214 -4.10 10.80 -13.43
CA TRP A 214 -5.53 10.91 -13.09
C TRP A 214 -6.05 9.66 -12.39
N LEU A 215 -5.64 8.47 -12.82
CA LEU A 215 -5.97 7.24 -12.09
C LEU A 215 -5.40 7.28 -10.68
N HIS A 216 -4.10 7.60 -10.55
CA HIS A 216 -3.42 7.73 -9.26
C HIS A 216 -4.13 8.74 -8.34
N ARG A 217 -4.44 9.96 -8.83
CA ARG A 217 -5.16 10.97 -8.05
C ARG A 217 -6.51 10.46 -7.52
N GLY A 218 -7.28 9.76 -8.36
CA GLY A 218 -8.56 9.19 -7.97
C GLY A 218 -8.42 8.12 -6.88
N LEU A 219 -7.42 7.24 -7.00
CA LEU A 219 -7.14 6.20 -5.99
C LEU A 219 -6.67 6.81 -4.66
N VAL A 220 -5.79 7.83 -4.71
CA VAL A 220 -5.35 8.58 -3.51
C VAL A 220 -6.52 9.27 -2.84
N ALA A 221 -7.46 9.86 -3.60
CA ALA A 221 -8.65 10.48 -3.03
C ALA A 221 -9.56 9.45 -2.33
N LEU A 222 -9.71 8.23 -2.88
CA LEU A 222 -10.44 7.16 -2.19
C LEU A 222 -9.74 6.70 -0.90
N ASP A 223 -8.40 6.64 -0.88
CA ASP A 223 -7.65 6.33 0.33
C ASP A 223 -7.81 7.45 1.38
N ALA A 224 -7.78 8.73 0.94
CA ALA A 224 -8.01 9.89 1.80
C ALA A 224 -9.41 9.90 2.41
N HIS A 225 -10.45 9.58 1.61
CA HIS A 225 -11.82 9.44 2.13
C HIS A 225 -11.92 8.36 3.22
N LEU A 226 -11.27 7.20 3.01
CA LEU A 226 -11.29 6.10 3.97
C LEU A 226 -10.72 6.50 5.34
N ASP A 227 -9.68 7.33 5.36
CA ASP A 227 -8.98 7.74 6.58
C ASP A 227 -9.56 9.00 7.24
N SER A 228 -10.00 9.98 6.42
CA SER A 228 -10.55 11.25 6.91
C SER A 228 -12.04 11.22 7.19
N THR A 229 -12.78 10.29 6.57
CA THR A 229 -14.25 10.25 6.52
C THR A 229 -14.87 11.52 5.90
N ASP A 230 -14.11 12.31 5.16
CA ASP A 230 -14.59 13.50 4.45
C ASP A 230 -15.10 13.10 3.05
N ASP A 231 -16.39 13.32 2.82
CA ASP A 231 -17.05 12.97 1.56
C ASP A 231 -16.59 13.81 0.36
N SER A 232 -15.93 14.94 0.59
CA SER A 232 -15.36 15.74 -0.51
C SER A 232 -14.34 14.94 -1.33
N PHE A 233 -13.58 14.04 -0.70
CA PHE A 233 -12.64 13.16 -1.39
C PHE A 233 -13.31 12.14 -2.31
N GLN A 234 -14.56 11.75 -2.06
CA GLN A 234 -15.31 10.92 -3.03
C GLN A 234 -15.64 11.70 -4.29
N ALA A 235 -16.00 12.99 -4.14
CA ALA A 235 -16.26 13.86 -5.28
C ALA A 235 -14.98 14.12 -6.08
N ASP A 236 -13.84 14.33 -5.40
CA ASP A 236 -12.53 14.46 -6.03
C ASP A 236 -12.12 13.20 -6.80
N ALA A 237 -12.35 12.01 -6.21
CA ALA A 237 -12.10 10.73 -6.88
C ALA A 237 -12.94 10.58 -8.15
N LYS A 238 -14.25 10.85 -8.07
CA LYS A 238 -15.16 10.77 -9.22
C LYS A 238 -14.77 11.76 -10.31
N SER A 239 -14.35 12.97 -9.94
CA SER A 239 -13.85 13.98 -10.87
C SER A 239 -12.56 13.54 -11.56
N ALA A 240 -11.63 12.91 -10.82
CA ALA A 240 -10.37 12.41 -11.37
C ALA A 240 -10.61 11.25 -12.37
N PHE A 241 -11.48 10.29 -12.04
CA PHE A 241 -11.84 9.21 -12.96
C PHE A 241 -12.63 9.69 -14.18
N THR A 242 -13.43 10.75 -14.03
CA THR A 242 -14.08 11.40 -15.17
C THR A 242 -13.05 12.02 -16.11
N ALA A 243 -12.06 12.75 -15.56
CA ALA A 243 -10.97 13.33 -16.36
C ALA A 243 -10.15 12.24 -17.06
N LEU A 244 -9.87 11.12 -16.39
CA LEU A 244 -9.22 9.94 -16.98
C LEU A 244 -10.00 9.40 -18.20
N ALA A 245 -11.30 9.17 -18.05
CA ALA A 245 -12.11 8.54 -19.10
C ALA A 245 -12.20 9.35 -20.38
N VAL A 246 -12.11 10.70 -20.27
CA VAL A 246 -12.16 11.59 -21.43
C VAL A 246 -10.78 12.12 -21.85
N HIS A 247 -9.70 11.64 -21.22
CA HIS A 247 -8.36 12.16 -21.48
C HIS A 247 -7.93 11.93 -22.93
N PRO A 248 -7.40 12.95 -23.63
CA PRO A 248 -7.05 12.81 -25.05
C PRO A 248 -5.94 11.79 -25.29
N GLU A 249 -5.00 11.64 -24.36
CA GLU A 249 -3.88 10.70 -24.45
C GLU A 249 -4.23 9.29 -23.96
N LEU A 250 -5.45 9.04 -23.46
CA LEU A 250 -5.86 7.68 -23.07
C LEU A 250 -6.04 6.84 -24.33
N ASP A 251 -5.34 5.69 -24.39
CA ASP A 251 -5.48 4.71 -25.47
C ASP A 251 -6.97 4.37 -25.69
N GLU A 252 -7.40 4.35 -26.94
CA GLU A 252 -8.78 4.03 -27.29
C GLU A 252 -9.22 2.64 -26.77
N ALA A 253 -8.29 1.69 -26.72
CA ALA A 253 -8.56 0.35 -26.18
C ALA A 253 -8.86 0.36 -24.67
N LEU A 254 -8.41 1.38 -23.93
CA LEU A 254 -8.66 1.51 -22.50
C LEU A 254 -9.92 2.32 -22.15
N ARG A 255 -10.48 3.07 -23.10
CA ARG A 255 -11.70 3.89 -22.86
C ARG A 255 -12.89 3.10 -22.33
N PRO A 256 -13.21 1.89 -22.85
CA PRO A 256 -14.31 1.09 -22.29
C PRO A 256 -14.05 0.72 -20.82
N THR A 257 -12.81 0.41 -20.46
CA THR A 257 -12.45 0.07 -19.07
C THR A 257 -12.52 1.29 -18.15
N ALA A 258 -12.11 2.47 -18.63
CA ALA A 258 -12.24 3.72 -17.89
C ALA A 258 -13.72 4.13 -17.71
N GLN A 259 -14.57 3.87 -18.70
CA GLN A 259 -16.02 4.07 -18.56
C GLN A 259 -16.62 3.07 -17.56
N ALA A 260 -16.25 1.80 -17.62
CA ALA A 260 -16.71 0.78 -16.66
C ALA A 260 -16.32 1.12 -15.22
N LEU A 261 -15.12 1.71 -15.00
CA LEU A 261 -14.69 2.23 -13.71
C LEU A 261 -15.67 3.28 -13.18
N LEU A 262 -16.07 4.24 -14.02
CA LEU A 262 -17.03 5.29 -13.64
C LEU A 262 -18.43 4.72 -13.36
N ASP A 263 -18.91 3.83 -14.21
CA ASP A 263 -20.26 3.24 -14.10
C ASP A 263 -20.41 2.44 -12.79
N ALA A 264 -19.31 1.79 -12.35
CA ALA A 264 -19.28 1.01 -11.11
C ALA A 264 -18.89 1.83 -9.87
N PHE A 265 -18.64 3.14 -9.98
CA PHE A 265 -18.10 3.96 -8.87
C PHE A 265 -19.00 3.94 -7.63
N ASP A 266 -20.30 4.06 -7.80
CA ASP A 266 -21.24 4.17 -6.68
C ASP A 266 -21.51 2.81 -5.99
N THR A 267 -21.14 1.68 -6.63
CA THR A 267 -21.22 0.31 -6.08
C THR A 267 -19.86 -0.28 -5.69
N ARG A 268 -18.78 0.50 -5.71
CA ARG A 268 -17.39 0.07 -5.56
C ARG A 268 -17.09 -0.76 -4.30
N ASP A 269 -17.87 -0.57 -3.23
CA ASP A 269 -17.65 -1.26 -1.95
C ASP A 269 -18.40 -2.60 -1.84
N SER A 270 -19.23 -2.93 -2.82
CA SER A 270 -20.07 -4.13 -2.81
C SER A 270 -19.96 -4.97 -4.08
N ASP A 271 -19.59 -4.35 -5.20
CA ASP A 271 -19.47 -4.96 -6.51
C ASP A 271 -18.02 -5.00 -6.98
N PRO A 272 -17.50 -6.15 -7.47
CA PRO A 272 -16.13 -6.29 -7.95
C PRO A 272 -15.76 -5.44 -9.18
N HIS A 273 -16.72 -5.02 -9.99
CA HIS A 273 -16.48 -4.39 -11.29
C HIS A 273 -15.61 -3.13 -11.21
N PHE A 274 -15.83 -2.29 -10.19
CA PHE A 274 -14.99 -1.10 -9.99
C PHE A 274 -13.52 -1.48 -9.78
N GLY A 275 -13.28 -2.38 -8.84
CA GLY A 275 -11.93 -2.79 -8.49
C GLY A 275 -11.21 -3.50 -9.64
N HIS A 276 -11.92 -4.38 -10.35
CA HIS A 276 -11.38 -5.05 -11.51
C HIS A 276 -10.98 -4.05 -12.62
N ALA A 277 -11.84 -3.07 -12.93
CA ALA A 277 -11.54 -2.02 -13.90
C ALA A 277 -10.35 -1.15 -13.45
N ALA A 278 -10.28 -0.77 -12.16
CA ALA A 278 -9.17 -0.01 -11.61
C ALA A 278 -7.84 -0.76 -11.72
N LEU A 279 -7.82 -2.06 -11.40
CA LEU A 279 -6.63 -2.91 -11.52
C LEU A 279 -6.19 -3.09 -12.99
N ALA A 280 -7.13 -3.32 -13.90
CA ALA A 280 -6.84 -3.47 -15.33
C ALA A 280 -6.22 -2.18 -15.90
N LEU A 281 -6.76 -1.00 -15.55
CA LEU A 281 -6.21 0.30 -15.94
C LEU A 281 -4.83 0.52 -15.33
N ALA A 282 -4.67 0.28 -14.02
CA ALA A 282 -3.40 0.47 -13.33
C ALA A 282 -2.29 -0.38 -13.95
N HIS A 283 -2.56 -1.66 -14.22
CA HIS A 283 -1.61 -2.56 -14.86
C HIS A 283 -1.19 -2.07 -16.26
N ARG A 284 -2.15 -1.67 -17.10
CA ARG A 284 -1.87 -1.23 -18.47
C ARG A 284 -1.10 0.09 -18.51
N LEU A 285 -1.53 1.08 -17.71
CA LEU A 285 -0.88 2.37 -17.62
C LEU A 285 0.52 2.30 -16.98
N ALA A 286 0.77 1.33 -16.07
CA ALA A 286 2.11 1.08 -15.54
C ALA A 286 3.07 0.54 -16.60
N ILE A 287 2.61 -0.36 -17.48
CA ILE A 287 3.41 -0.88 -18.60
C ILE A 287 3.76 0.24 -19.58
N GLU A 288 2.81 1.09 -19.95
CA GLU A 288 3.02 2.23 -20.86
C GLU A 288 4.05 3.21 -20.30
N SER A 289 3.99 3.51 -18.98
CA SER A 289 4.95 4.39 -18.32
C SER A 289 6.37 3.80 -18.24
N ALA A 290 6.53 2.48 -18.27
CA ALA A 290 7.83 1.81 -18.26
C ALA A 290 8.48 1.75 -19.66
N LEU A 291 7.68 1.95 -20.72
CA LEU A 291 8.13 1.93 -22.12
C LEU A 291 8.42 3.33 -22.68
N SER A 292 8.03 4.39 -21.97
CA SER A 292 8.25 5.81 -22.31
C SER A 292 9.47 6.37 -21.58
#